data_a63a3429a4f00e77155030a0752aefe6
#
_entry.id   a63a3429a4f00e77155030a0752aefe6
#
_cell.length_a   1.000
_cell.length_b   1.000
_cell.length_c   1.000
_cell.angle_alpha   90.00
_cell.angle_beta   90.00
_cell.angle_gamma   90.00
#
_symmetry.space_group_name_H-M   'P 1'
#
loop_
_entity.id
_entity.type
_entity.pdbx_description
1 polymer ?
#
loop_
_entity_poly.entity_id
_entity_poly.type
_entity_poly.pdbx_seq_one_letter_code
_entity_poly.pdbx_strand_id
1 'polypeptide(L)'
;MENTNKSAKSLKYIGRMMQQTISEIIAVAYADIPAKTIRKYQNIRVNLEDKELKSKLGDYRHSADGSGTIRLFALRSEGNAELLITALHEAAHHIDTISRGYSLHDADFYLIHKRLLFAAMDMGMLEKDDIVHSSSRARNRAKLAKLVSEYVRRPINDIDNSENTSILVYSAYSQRDMLKSKDYHWNPIELCWTKDCNPKDVQS
;
A
#
# COMPACT_ATOMS: atom_id res chain seq x y z
N MET A 1 31.46 13.33 6.17
CA MET A 1 30.35 14.03 5.46
C MET A 1 29.74 13.23 4.28
N GLU A 2 30.44 12.31 3.63
CA GLU A 2 29.89 11.50 2.51
C GLU A 2 28.82 10.47 2.95
N ASN A 3 28.93 9.87 4.13
CA ASN A 3 27.98 8.84 4.60
C ASN A 3 26.57 9.37 4.90
N THR A 4 26.45 10.59 5.41
CA THR A 4 25.15 11.23 5.72
C THR A 4 24.37 11.58 4.45
N ASN A 5 25.07 11.96 3.38
CA ASN A 5 24.42 12.33 2.10
C ASN A 5 23.89 11.09 1.35
N LYS A 6 24.54 9.94 1.50
CA LYS A 6 24.14 8.67 0.90
C LYS A 6 22.89 8.09 1.61
N SER A 7 22.82 8.19 2.94
CA SER A 7 21.65 7.81 3.74
C SER A 7 20.42 8.66 3.39
N ALA A 8 20.55 9.99 3.34
CA ALA A 8 19.46 10.90 3.01
C ALA A 8 18.87 10.67 1.57
N LYS A 9 19.72 10.37 0.59
CA LYS A 9 19.28 10.02 -0.78
C LYS A 9 18.51 8.70 -0.79
N SER A 10 18.95 7.71 -0.03
CA SER A 10 18.28 6.41 0.11
C SER A 10 16.91 6.56 0.75
N LEU A 11 16.78 7.30 1.84
CA LEU A 11 15.50 7.54 2.53
C LEU A 11 14.50 8.28 1.62
N LYS A 12 14.97 9.28 0.86
CA LYS A 12 14.13 9.99 -0.11
C LYS A 12 13.63 9.07 -1.22
N TYR A 13 14.47 8.15 -1.70
CA TYR A 13 14.08 7.15 -2.70
C TYR A 13 13.02 6.21 -2.14
N ILE A 14 13.24 5.63 -0.96
CA ILE A 14 12.28 4.74 -0.30
C ILE A 14 10.96 5.47 -0.03
N GLY A 15 10.99 6.73 0.41
CA GLY A 15 9.79 7.54 0.60
C GLY A 15 8.96 7.71 -0.67
N ARG A 16 9.60 7.93 -1.83
CA ARG A 16 8.92 8.00 -3.13
C ARG A 16 8.32 6.67 -3.54
N MET A 17 9.04 5.57 -3.33
CA MET A 17 8.53 4.22 -3.60
C MET A 17 7.31 3.93 -2.74
N MET A 18 7.35 4.24 -1.45
CA MET A 18 6.23 4.09 -0.53
C MET A 18 5.02 4.94 -0.95
N GLN A 19 5.25 6.20 -1.35
CA GLN A 19 4.18 7.08 -1.86
C GLN A 19 3.49 6.49 -3.09
N GLN A 20 4.25 5.94 -4.02
CA GLN A 20 3.71 5.31 -5.22
C GLN A 20 2.92 4.05 -4.86
N THR A 21 3.43 3.23 -3.94
CA THR A 21 2.74 2.04 -3.43
C THR A 21 1.39 2.38 -2.82
N ILE A 22 1.35 3.38 -1.93
CA ILE A 22 0.10 3.84 -1.31
C ILE A 22 -0.88 4.33 -2.39
N SER A 23 -0.38 5.08 -3.38
CA SER A 23 -1.21 5.57 -4.49
C SER A 23 -1.84 4.42 -5.29
N GLU A 24 -1.09 3.35 -5.56
CA GLU A 24 -1.58 2.15 -6.25
C GLU A 24 -2.62 1.40 -5.39
N ILE A 25 -2.35 1.23 -4.10
CA ILE A 25 -3.29 0.61 -3.16
C ILE A 25 -4.59 1.41 -3.07
N ILE A 26 -4.52 2.74 -3.01
CA ILE A 26 -5.71 3.60 -3.01
C ILE A 26 -6.51 3.43 -4.30
N ALA A 27 -5.85 3.35 -5.46
CA ALA A 27 -6.52 3.15 -6.74
C ALA A 27 -7.28 1.82 -6.77
N VAL A 28 -6.68 0.75 -6.27
CA VAL A 28 -7.33 -0.58 -6.16
C VAL A 28 -8.44 -0.56 -5.12
N ALA A 29 -8.17 -0.02 -3.93
CA ALA A 29 -9.15 0.05 -2.84
C ALA A 29 -10.42 0.82 -3.23
N TYR A 30 -10.32 1.80 -4.11
CA TYR A 30 -11.37 2.73 -4.48
C TYR A 30 -11.68 2.72 -5.99
N ALA A 31 -11.49 1.58 -6.66
CA ALA A 31 -11.77 1.45 -8.10
C ALA A 31 -13.25 1.69 -8.46
N ASP A 32 -14.14 1.59 -7.48
CA ASP A 32 -15.60 1.78 -7.61
C ASP A 32 -16.08 3.23 -7.51
N ILE A 33 -15.19 4.21 -7.27
CA ILE A 33 -15.56 5.63 -7.14
C ILE A 33 -14.94 6.50 -8.25
N PRO A 34 -15.45 7.73 -8.48
CA PRO A 34 -14.94 8.59 -9.55
C PRO A 34 -13.44 8.91 -9.43
N ALA A 35 -12.72 8.82 -10.55
CA ALA A 35 -11.27 9.07 -10.63
C ALA A 35 -10.85 10.44 -10.04
N LYS A 36 -11.72 11.46 -10.09
CA LYS A 36 -11.47 12.77 -9.46
C LYS A 36 -11.34 12.66 -7.95
N THR A 37 -12.14 11.80 -7.32
CA THR A 37 -12.08 11.55 -5.86
C THR A 37 -10.84 10.73 -5.52
N ILE A 38 -10.52 9.70 -6.30
CA ILE A 38 -9.30 8.89 -6.12
C ILE A 38 -8.05 9.80 -6.14
N ARG A 39 -7.97 10.73 -7.10
CA ARG A 39 -6.86 11.70 -7.17
C ARG A 39 -6.72 12.57 -5.91
N LYS A 40 -7.82 12.93 -5.24
CA LYS A 40 -7.77 13.65 -3.96
C LYS A 40 -7.18 12.77 -2.85
N TYR A 41 -7.56 11.49 -2.80
CA TYR A 41 -7.03 10.51 -1.85
C TYR A 41 -5.55 10.20 -2.10
N GLN A 42 -5.10 10.27 -3.34
CA GLN A 42 -3.69 10.08 -3.73
C GLN A 42 -2.82 11.34 -3.54
N ASN A 43 -3.40 12.49 -3.20
CA ASN A 43 -2.65 13.73 -2.99
C ASN A 43 -1.91 13.72 -1.65
N ILE A 44 -1.01 12.73 -1.50
CA ILE A 44 -0.23 12.47 -0.29
C ILE A 44 1.26 12.54 -0.66
N ARG A 45 2.05 13.16 0.21
CA ARG A 45 3.51 13.07 0.19
C ARG A 45 3.97 12.16 1.32
N VAL A 46 4.93 11.27 1.05
CA VAL A 46 5.51 10.37 2.05
C VAL A 46 6.97 10.74 2.28
N ASN A 47 7.32 11.02 3.51
CA ASN A 47 8.67 11.29 3.97
C ASN A 47 9.13 10.20 4.94
N LEU A 48 10.26 9.56 4.66
CA LEU A 48 10.96 8.75 5.63
C LEU A 48 11.92 9.64 6.42
N GLU A 49 11.79 9.57 7.74
CA GLU A 49 12.62 10.32 8.69
C GLU A 49 13.63 9.37 9.34
N ASP A 50 14.91 9.78 9.30
CA ASP A 50 16.02 9.06 9.95
C ASP A 50 16.03 9.38 11.45
N LYS A 51 14.97 9.00 12.13
CA LYS A 51 14.84 9.17 13.58
C LYS A 51 13.90 8.15 14.19
N GLU A 52 14.09 7.92 15.46
CA GLU A 52 13.21 7.10 16.27
C GLU A 52 12.33 7.99 17.15
N LEU A 53 11.03 7.66 17.21
CA LEU A 53 10.11 8.22 18.19
C LEU A 53 9.54 7.09 19.05
N LYS A 54 9.67 7.23 20.39
CA LYS A 54 9.23 6.20 21.36
C LYS A 54 7.74 5.88 21.31
N SER A 55 6.92 6.83 20.86
CA SER A 55 5.45 6.73 20.96
C SER A 55 4.75 6.36 19.66
N LYS A 56 5.39 6.54 18.47
CA LYS A 56 4.75 6.34 17.17
C LYS A 56 5.75 5.94 16.09
N LEU A 57 5.24 5.22 15.07
CA LEU A 57 5.98 4.79 13.88
C LEU A 57 5.74 5.72 12.68
N GLY A 58 4.66 6.48 12.70
CA GLY A 58 4.31 7.46 11.67
C GLY A 58 3.42 8.55 12.22
N ASP A 59 3.19 9.58 11.43
CA ASP A 59 2.12 10.56 11.63
C ASP A 59 1.64 11.15 10.31
N TYR A 60 0.39 11.60 10.31
CA TYR A 60 -0.26 12.31 9.22
C TYR A 60 -0.44 13.79 9.55
N ARG A 61 -0.29 14.64 8.52
CA ARG A 61 -0.59 16.07 8.60
C ARG A 61 -1.39 16.48 7.37
N HIS A 62 -2.50 17.15 7.62
CA HIS A 62 -3.31 17.79 6.57
C HIS A 62 -2.81 19.21 6.29
N SER A 63 -2.85 19.61 5.02
CA SER A 63 -2.53 20.97 4.55
C SER A 63 -3.79 21.67 4.04
N ALA A 64 -3.82 22.99 4.13
CA ALA A 64 -4.98 23.80 3.73
C ALA A 64 -5.34 23.66 2.22
N ASP A 65 -4.39 23.26 1.38
CA ASP A 65 -4.59 23.00 -0.05
C ASP A 65 -5.22 21.63 -0.34
N GLY A 66 -5.58 20.87 0.69
CA GLY A 66 -6.14 19.53 0.57
C GLY A 66 -5.09 18.44 0.35
N SER A 67 -3.79 18.76 0.38
CA SER A 67 -2.73 17.73 0.35
C SER A 67 -2.49 17.13 1.72
N GLY A 68 -1.93 15.92 1.73
CA GLY A 68 -1.49 15.22 2.93
C GLY A 68 0.02 15.02 2.98
N THR A 69 0.59 15.02 4.18
CA THR A 69 1.98 14.59 4.41
C THR A 69 1.99 13.48 5.45
N ILE A 70 2.51 12.33 5.07
CA ILE A 70 2.79 11.19 5.95
C ILE A 70 4.28 11.20 6.26
N ARG A 71 4.62 11.13 7.55
CA ARG A 71 6.00 10.91 8.00
C ARG A 71 6.10 9.54 8.62
N LEU A 72 7.10 8.77 8.19
CA LEU A 72 7.40 7.44 8.72
C LEU A 72 8.76 7.48 9.42
N PHE A 73 8.84 6.92 10.62
CA PHE A 73 10.03 6.90 11.45
C PHE A 73 10.73 5.54 11.30
N ALA A 74 11.64 5.44 10.33
CA ALA A 74 12.18 4.19 9.82
C ALA A 74 13.10 3.43 10.79
N LEU A 75 13.78 4.12 11.72
CA LEU A 75 14.76 3.48 12.62
C LEU A 75 14.14 2.48 13.62
N ARG A 76 12.83 2.51 13.78
CA ARG A 76 12.12 1.62 14.72
C ARG A 76 11.32 0.54 14.03
N SER A 77 11.22 0.56 12.72
CA SER A 77 10.45 -0.44 11.99
C SER A 77 11.21 -1.76 11.91
N GLU A 78 10.54 -2.84 12.25
CA GLU A 78 11.08 -4.20 12.18
C GLU A 78 11.07 -4.77 10.75
N GLY A 79 10.60 -4.00 9.75
CA GLY A 79 10.61 -4.40 8.36
C GLY A 79 9.70 -3.60 7.44
N ASN A 80 9.74 -3.94 6.16
CA ASN A 80 8.96 -3.25 5.12
C ASN A 80 7.45 -3.40 5.29
N ALA A 81 6.98 -4.55 5.80
CA ALA A 81 5.56 -4.80 6.06
C ALA A 81 5.03 -3.85 7.15
N GLU A 82 5.76 -3.69 8.26
CA GLU A 82 5.37 -2.77 9.34
C GLU A 82 5.34 -1.31 8.87
N LEU A 83 6.32 -0.90 8.05
CA LEU A 83 6.33 0.43 7.44
C LEU A 83 5.11 0.64 6.53
N LEU A 84 4.77 -0.34 5.71
CA LEU A 84 3.62 -0.27 4.83
C LEU A 84 2.31 -0.20 5.62
N ILE A 85 2.13 -1.04 6.64
CA ILE A 85 0.94 -1.04 7.49
C ILE A 85 0.79 0.31 8.21
N THR A 86 1.89 0.88 8.71
CA THR A 86 1.90 2.22 9.31
C THR A 86 1.53 3.28 8.27
N ALA A 87 2.10 3.20 7.07
CA ALA A 87 1.80 4.14 5.99
C ALA A 87 0.33 4.08 5.56
N LEU A 88 -0.28 2.89 5.51
CA LEU A 88 -1.71 2.71 5.22
C LEU A 88 -2.61 3.23 6.35
N HIS A 89 -2.17 3.13 7.62
CA HIS A 89 -2.86 3.76 8.74
C HIS A 89 -2.89 5.29 8.61
N GLU A 90 -1.76 5.91 8.28
CA GLU A 90 -1.67 7.35 8.07
C GLU A 90 -2.41 7.81 6.78
N ALA A 91 -2.41 6.96 5.74
CA ALA A 91 -3.22 7.20 4.54
C ALA A 91 -4.73 7.12 4.82
N ALA A 92 -5.15 6.25 5.74
CA ALA A 92 -6.54 6.21 6.19
C ALA A 92 -6.95 7.51 6.88
N HIS A 93 -6.07 8.14 7.67
CA HIS A 93 -6.30 9.48 8.23
C HIS A 93 -6.48 10.54 7.15
N HIS A 94 -5.70 10.48 6.06
CA HIS A 94 -5.85 11.39 4.94
C HIS A 94 -7.21 11.25 4.26
N ILE A 95 -7.56 10.03 3.86
CA ILE A 95 -8.84 9.74 3.19
C ILE A 95 -10.02 10.15 4.06
N ASP A 96 -9.94 9.85 5.34
CA ASP A 96 -10.96 10.21 6.32
C ASP A 96 -11.12 11.74 6.45
N THR A 97 -10.01 12.46 6.54
CA THR A 97 -9.99 13.92 6.59
C THR A 97 -10.58 14.55 5.31
N ILE A 98 -10.21 14.01 4.13
CA ILE A 98 -10.79 14.48 2.84
C ILE A 98 -12.29 14.21 2.75
N SER A 99 -12.75 13.10 3.33
CA SER A 99 -14.15 12.67 3.26
C SER A 99 -15.06 13.37 4.26
N ARG A 100 -14.58 13.58 5.49
CA ARG A 100 -15.39 14.10 6.61
C ARG A 100 -14.93 15.46 7.17
N GLY A 101 -13.75 15.97 6.75
CA GLY A 101 -13.16 17.20 7.27
C GLY A 101 -12.34 17.01 8.55
N TYR A 102 -12.35 15.83 9.15
CA TYR A 102 -11.59 15.45 10.34
C TYR A 102 -11.26 13.96 10.29
N SER A 103 -10.42 13.48 11.20
CA SER A 103 -10.14 12.05 11.33
C SER A 103 -9.92 11.67 12.79
N LEU A 104 -10.67 10.66 13.23
CA LEU A 104 -10.58 10.05 14.56
C LEU A 104 -10.47 8.54 14.40
N HIS A 105 -9.95 7.83 15.42
CA HIS A 105 -9.92 6.35 15.42
C HIS A 105 -11.28 5.74 15.77
N ASP A 106 -12.32 6.14 15.06
CA ASP A 106 -13.71 5.66 15.16
C ASP A 106 -14.01 4.52 14.15
N ALA A 107 -15.27 4.11 14.05
CA ALA A 107 -15.70 3.03 13.16
C ALA A 107 -15.43 3.36 11.67
N ASP A 108 -15.68 4.60 11.25
CA ASP A 108 -15.51 5.03 9.86
C ASP A 108 -14.04 5.01 9.45
N PHE A 109 -13.14 5.50 10.32
CA PHE A 109 -11.70 5.39 10.13
C PHE A 109 -11.27 3.92 9.93
N TYR A 110 -11.76 3.02 10.79
CA TYR A 110 -11.39 1.60 10.67
C TYR A 110 -11.97 0.92 9.45
N LEU A 111 -13.09 1.37 8.90
CA LEU A 111 -13.59 0.90 7.61
C LEU A 111 -12.64 1.30 6.47
N ILE A 112 -12.17 2.55 6.46
CA ILE A 112 -11.18 3.03 5.50
C ILE A 112 -9.87 2.24 5.62
N HIS A 113 -9.34 2.09 6.83
CA HIS A 113 -8.10 1.36 7.08
C HIS A 113 -8.21 -0.11 6.65
N LYS A 114 -9.32 -0.79 6.98
CA LYS A 114 -9.63 -2.15 6.54
C LYS A 114 -9.62 -2.27 5.03
N ARG A 115 -10.25 -1.31 4.32
CA ARG A 115 -10.32 -1.29 2.86
C ARG A 115 -8.93 -1.20 2.23
N LEU A 116 -8.05 -0.36 2.77
CA LEU A 116 -6.66 -0.24 2.31
C LEU A 116 -5.84 -1.51 2.58
N LEU A 117 -5.99 -2.11 3.77
CA LEU A 117 -5.32 -3.37 4.11
C LEU A 117 -5.77 -4.50 3.18
N PHE A 118 -7.06 -4.61 2.89
CA PHE A 118 -7.59 -5.64 1.98
C PHE A 118 -7.05 -5.46 0.56
N ALA A 119 -7.02 -4.23 0.04
CA ALA A 119 -6.42 -3.95 -1.25
C ALA A 119 -4.93 -4.32 -1.30
N ALA A 120 -4.15 -4.00 -0.24
CA ALA A 120 -2.75 -4.40 -0.16
C ALA A 120 -2.57 -5.92 -0.12
N MET A 121 -3.48 -6.65 0.54
CA MET A 121 -3.48 -8.12 0.56
C MET A 121 -3.90 -8.72 -0.79
N ASP A 122 -4.91 -8.16 -1.45
CA ASP A 122 -5.33 -8.56 -2.80
C ASP A 122 -4.18 -8.37 -3.81
N MET A 123 -3.39 -7.31 -3.64
CA MET A 123 -2.18 -7.03 -4.43
C MET A 123 -0.96 -7.90 -4.05
N GLY A 124 -1.07 -8.79 -3.07
CA GLY A 124 0.02 -9.62 -2.58
C GLY A 124 1.17 -8.83 -1.92
N MET A 125 0.91 -7.62 -1.46
CA MET A 125 1.90 -6.76 -0.79
C MET A 125 2.00 -7.05 0.70
N LEU A 126 0.93 -7.58 1.29
CA LEU A 126 0.84 -7.97 2.70
C LEU A 126 0.15 -9.32 2.80
N GLU A 127 0.58 -10.11 3.76
CA GLU A 127 -0.14 -11.28 4.22
C GLU A 127 -0.86 -10.98 5.55
N LYS A 128 -1.84 -11.80 5.89
CA LYS A 128 -2.61 -11.65 7.14
C LYS A 128 -1.71 -11.65 8.38
N ASP A 129 -0.70 -12.51 8.36
CA ASP A 129 0.26 -12.64 9.45
C ASP A 129 1.16 -11.41 9.59
N ASP A 130 1.55 -10.75 8.49
CA ASP A 130 2.28 -9.49 8.54
C ASP A 130 1.48 -8.43 9.30
N ILE A 131 0.18 -8.35 9.03
CA ILE A 131 -0.69 -7.35 9.67
C ILE A 131 -0.88 -7.65 11.15
N VAL A 132 -1.12 -8.90 11.51
CA VAL A 132 -1.37 -9.30 12.90
C VAL A 132 -0.11 -9.13 13.76
N HIS A 133 1.07 -9.41 13.21
CA HIS A 133 2.35 -9.35 13.92
C HIS A 133 3.07 -8.00 13.82
N SER A 134 2.58 -7.06 13.02
CA SER A 134 3.19 -5.74 12.80
C SER A 134 3.26 -4.84 14.04
N SER A 135 2.65 -5.21 15.14
CA SER A 135 2.62 -4.40 16.37
C SER A 135 3.06 -5.21 17.58
N SER A 136 4.08 -4.72 18.28
CA SER A 136 4.51 -5.28 19.56
C SER A 136 3.47 -5.13 20.68
N ARG A 137 2.50 -4.21 20.55
CA ARG A 137 1.46 -3.95 21.55
C ARG A 137 0.29 -4.91 21.36
N ALA A 138 0.04 -5.79 22.34
CA ALA A 138 -1.03 -6.79 22.33
C ALA A 138 -2.42 -6.22 21.95
N ARG A 139 -2.77 -5.02 22.47
CA ARG A 139 -4.04 -4.34 22.17
C ARG A 139 -4.18 -3.99 20.69
N ASN A 140 -3.09 -3.51 20.05
CA ASN A 140 -3.10 -3.18 18.63
C ASN A 140 -3.16 -4.45 17.78
N ARG A 141 -2.45 -5.52 18.14
CA ARG A 141 -2.53 -6.83 17.48
C ARG A 141 -3.96 -7.36 17.45
N ALA A 142 -4.65 -7.37 18.59
CA ALA A 142 -6.03 -7.83 18.65
C ALA A 142 -6.96 -7.01 17.72
N LYS A 143 -6.74 -5.70 17.66
CA LYS A 143 -7.50 -4.80 16.78
C LYS A 143 -7.24 -5.06 15.32
N LEU A 144 -5.98 -5.19 14.92
CA LEU A 144 -5.57 -5.53 13.56
C LEU A 144 -6.07 -6.92 13.15
N ALA A 145 -5.94 -7.92 14.02
CA ALA A 145 -6.47 -9.26 13.80
C ALA A 145 -7.98 -9.24 13.52
N LYS A 146 -8.74 -8.44 14.30
CA LYS A 146 -10.18 -8.26 14.06
C LYS A 146 -10.47 -7.58 12.74
N LEU A 147 -9.70 -6.55 12.35
CA LEU A 147 -9.88 -5.87 11.07
C LEU A 147 -9.75 -6.81 9.88
N VAL A 148 -8.77 -7.72 9.91
CA VAL A 148 -8.47 -8.63 8.80
C VAL A 148 -9.10 -10.02 8.95
N SER A 149 -9.88 -10.27 10.00
CA SER A 149 -10.49 -11.57 10.25
C SER A 149 -11.41 -12.04 9.11
N GLU A 150 -12.13 -11.11 8.51
CA GLU A 150 -13.10 -11.35 7.44
C GLU A 150 -12.45 -11.40 6.03
N TYR A 151 -11.13 -11.16 5.93
CA TYR A 151 -10.48 -11.21 4.65
C TYR A 151 -10.47 -12.63 4.09
N VAL A 152 -11.00 -12.75 2.89
CA VAL A 152 -10.93 -13.94 2.06
C VAL A 152 -10.24 -13.54 0.77
N ARG A 153 -9.10 -14.19 0.45
CA ARG A 153 -8.41 -13.95 -0.81
C ARG A 153 -9.36 -14.27 -1.95
N ARG A 154 -9.55 -13.34 -2.88
CA ARG A 154 -10.38 -13.60 -4.05
C ARG A 154 -9.75 -14.75 -4.85
N PRO A 155 -10.57 -15.75 -5.28
CA PRO A 155 -10.02 -16.78 -6.15
C PRO A 155 -9.50 -16.13 -7.43
N ILE A 156 -8.35 -16.62 -7.89
CA ILE A 156 -7.83 -16.31 -9.22
C ILE A 156 -8.87 -16.87 -10.18
N ASN A 157 -9.62 -16.01 -10.87
CA ASN A 157 -10.54 -16.48 -11.89
C ASN A 157 -9.75 -17.20 -12.97
N ASP A 158 -10.19 -18.41 -13.31
CA ASP A 158 -9.58 -19.22 -14.36
C ASP A 158 -9.45 -18.39 -15.64
N ILE A 159 -8.30 -18.50 -16.26
CA ILE A 159 -7.92 -17.80 -17.49
C ILE A 159 -8.99 -18.02 -18.55
N ASP A 160 -9.60 -16.94 -19.01
CA ASP A 160 -10.43 -16.98 -20.20
C ASP A 160 -9.55 -17.38 -21.40
N ASN A 161 -9.90 -18.50 -22.05
CA ASN A 161 -9.19 -19.07 -23.19
C ASN A 161 -9.41 -18.25 -24.49
N SER A 162 -9.38 -16.91 -24.42
CA SER A 162 -9.36 -16.08 -25.59
C SER A 162 -8.01 -16.19 -26.32
N GLU A 163 -7.99 -16.02 -27.63
CA GLU A 163 -6.80 -16.18 -28.50
C GLU A 163 -5.59 -15.30 -28.13
N ASN A 164 -5.74 -14.35 -27.22
CA ASN A 164 -4.67 -13.57 -26.62
C ASN A 164 -4.35 -14.14 -25.23
N THR A 165 -3.24 -14.83 -25.14
CA THR A 165 -2.73 -15.35 -23.86
C THR A 165 -2.07 -14.22 -23.09
N SER A 166 -2.58 -13.88 -21.91
CA SER A 166 -1.94 -12.96 -20.99
C SER A 166 -1.30 -13.73 -19.84
N ILE A 167 -0.04 -13.45 -19.54
CA ILE A 167 0.60 -13.97 -18.35
C ILE A 167 0.14 -13.14 -17.15
N LEU A 168 -0.48 -13.80 -16.18
CA LEU A 168 -0.91 -13.18 -14.92
C LEU A 168 0.09 -13.55 -13.82
N VAL A 169 0.71 -12.54 -13.21
CA VAL A 169 1.65 -12.75 -12.12
C VAL A 169 1.09 -12.13 -10.85
N TYR A 170 0.70 -12.98 -9.92
CA TYR A 170 0.30 -12.61 -8.57
C TYR A 170 1.56 -12.61 -7.71
N SER A 171 2.28 -11.49 -7.69
CA SER A 171 3.56 -11.43 -7.03
C SER A 171 3.58 -10.44 -5.89
N ALA A 172 4.47 -10.72 -4.93
CA ALA A 172 4.77 -9.81 -3.85
C ALA A 172 5.37 -8.49 -4.40
N TYR A 173 5.09 -7.39 -3.71
CA TYR A 173 5.60 -6.06 -4.02
C TYR A 173 7.11 -5.99 -4.29
N SER A 174 7.90 -6.85 -3.63
CA SER A 174 9.35 -6.93 -3.83
C SER A 174 9.79 -7.28 -5.27
N GLN A 175 8.88 -7.81 -6.09
CA GLN A 175 9.16 -8.19 -7.49
C GLN A 175 8.70 -7.14 -8.51
N ARG A 176 8.09 -6.05 -8.06
CA ARG A 176 7.48 -5.02 -8.90
C ARG A 176 8.44 -4.42 -9.93
N ASP A 177 9.65 -4.01 -9.50
CA ASP A 177 10.60 -3.36 -10.40
C ASP A 177 11.14 -4.36 -11.44
N MET A 178 11.31 -5.63 -11.06
CA MET A 178 11.64 -6.72 -11.97
C MET A 178 10.50 -6.96 -12.97
N LEU A 179 9.26 -6.96 -12.53
CA LEU A 179 8.10 -7.15 -13.42
C LEU A 179 7.96 -5.98 -14.40
N LYS A 180 8.10 -4.74 -13.93
CA LYS A 180 8.11 -3.56 -14.80
C LYS A 180 9.24 -3.58 -15.83
N SER A 181 10.44 -4.03 -15.45
CA SER A 181 11.57 -4.15 -16.38
C SER A 181 11.38 -5.25 -17.45
N LYS A 182 10.41 -6.14 -17.23
CA LYS A 182 9.99 -7.20 -18.17
C LYS A 182 8.68 -6.89 -18.88
N ASP A 183 8.27 -5.61 -18.91
CA ASP A 183 7.05 -5.10 -19.55
C ASP A 183 5.74 -5.65 -18.97
N TYR A 184 5.72 -6.06 -17.70
CA TYR A 184 4.48 -6.34 -17.03
C TYR A 184 3.83 -5.03 -16.57
N HIS A 185 2.50 -4.94 -16.74
CA HIS A 185 1.67 -3.83 -16.32
C HIS A 185 0.74 -4.26 -15.20
N TRP A 186 0.55 -3.41 -14.22
CA TRP A 186 -0.41 -3.69 -13.15
C TRP A 186 -1.85 -3.57 -13.68
N ASN A 187 -2.62 -4.63 -13.56
CA ASN A 187 -4.06 -4.65 -13.87
C ASN A 187 -4.86 -4.48 -12.57
N PRO A 188 -5.49 -3.32 -12.34
CA PRO A 188 -6.24 -3.06 -11.11
C PRO A 188 -7.59 -3.82 -11.06
N ILE A 189 -8.10 -4.32 -12.18
CA ILE A 189 -9.34 -5.10 -12.25
C ILE A 189 -9.06 -6.54 -11.82
N GLU A 190 -8.01 -7.13 -12.40
CA GLU A 190 -7.61 -8.51 -12.13
C GLU A 190 -6.71 -8.62 -10.87
N LEU A 191 -6.29 -7.47 -10.30
CA LEU A 191 -5.41 -7.39 -9.13
C LEU A 191 -4.11 -8.18 -9.30
N CYS A 192 -3.52 -8.13 -10.49
CA CYS A 192 -2.31 -8.83 -10.84
C CYS A 192 -1.45 -8.02 -11.81
N TRP A 193 -0.21 -8.45 -12.01
CA TRP A 193 0.65 -7.97 -13.10
C TRP A 193 0.32 -8.75 -14.35
N THR A 194 0.06 -8.06 -15.45
CA THR A 194 -0.29 -8.65 -16.74
C THR A 194 0.74 -8.31 -17.79
N LYS A 195 1.02 -9.26 -18.66
CA LYS A 195 1.77 -9.06 -19.88
C LYS A 195 1.08 -9.83 -21.00
N ASP A 196 0.72 -9.14 -22.07
CA ASP A 196 0.23 -9.81 -23.28
C ASP A 196 1.39 -10.54 -23.94
N CYS A 197 1.20 -11.79 -24.25
CA CYS A 197 2.20 -12.62 -24.89
C CYS A 197 1.61 -13.46 -26.00
N ASN A 198 2.44 -13.78 -26.99
CA ASN A 198 2.05 -14.76 -27.98
C ASN A 198 2.09 -16.16 -27.31
N PRO A 199 1.06 -17.01 -27.47
CA PRO A 199 1.04 -18.37 -26.92
C PRO A 199 2.27 -19.22 -27.28
N LYS A 200 2.96 -18.90 -28.38
CA LYS A 200 4.18 -19.58 -28.80
C LYS A 200 5.41 -19.22 -27.97
N ASP A 201 5.39 -18.10 -27.24
CA ASP A 201 6.53 -17.62 -26.44
C ASP A 201 6.49 -18.16 -25.00
N VAL A 202 5.41 -18.86 -24.63
CA VAL A 202 5.22 -19.40 -23.25
C VAL A 202 5.83 -20.79 -23.08
N GLN A 203 6.24 -21.45 -24.17
CA GLN A 203 6.71 -22.83 -24.16
C GLN A 203 8.25 -23.00 -24.15
N SER A 204 9.02 -21.93 -23.91
CA SER A 204 10.49 -21.98 -23.90
C SER A 204 11.09 -21.78 -22.51
#